data_cf3f2ddd4de93084ffedc87465cdc398
#
_entry.id   cf3f2ddd4de93084ffedc87465cdc398
#
_cell.length_a   1.000
_cell.length_b   1.000
_cell.length_c   1.000
_cell.angle_alpha   90.00
_cell.angle_beta   90.00
_cell.angle_gamma   90.00
#
_symmetry.space_group_name_H-M   'P 1'
#
loop_
_entity.id
_entity.type
_entity.pdbx_description
1 polymer ?
#
loop_
_entity_poly.entity_id
_entity_poly.type
_entity_poly.pdbx_seq_one_letter_code
_entity_poly.pdbx_strand_id
1 'polypeptide(L)'
;IEAIERALGNVPQLAVFDTAFHSQIPAAAAAYPIPYEWFEQGIRRYGFHGISHQYCARRAAEIVNRPLETLKLISAHLGNGASLAAVENGISIDTTMGFTPLEGLMMGTRSGSIDPAIGIYLMREQGFTVDRLDRMLNRESGLKGIFGASGDLRAVLAAMETRDDRARLAFEMYIHRLRTGIGAMAASLGGVDILVFTAGVGERSGAVREAVCAGLGFLGVSLDEEKNEASPVNADIATAQSRVRVLVVHTQEDWAIACECWHYTISQKQYNSRQD
;
A
#
# COMPACT_ATOMS: atom_id res chain seq x y z
N ILE A 1 -12.57 -20.22 -9.89
CA ILE A 1 -11.88 -21.16 -10.81
C ILE A 1 -12.92 -22.05 -11.47
N GLU A 2 -13.61 -22.95 -10.74
CA GLU A 2 -14.57 -23.93 -11.31
C GLU A 2 -15.66 -23.32 -12.23
N ALA A 3 -16.19 -22.11 -11.91
CA ALA A 3 -17.16 -21.43 -12.75
C ALA A 3 -16.57 -20.98 -14.08
N ILE A 4 -15.32 -20.56 -14.10
CA ILE A 4 -14.60 -20.14 -15.29
C ILE A 4 -14.19 -21.36 -16.14
N GLU A 5 -13.77 -22.45 -15.49
CA GLU A 5 -13.48 -23.72 -16.18
C GLU A 5 -14.71 -24.26 -16.94
N ARG A 6 -15.89 -24.19 -16.30
CA ARG A 6 -17.15 -24.57 -16.98
C ARG A 6 -17.50 -23.67 -18.16
N ALA A 7 -17.17 -22.36 -18.07
CA ALA A 7 -17.52 -21.39 -19.09
C ALA A 7 -16.53 -21.36 -20.27
N LEU A 8 -15.24 -21.54 -20.00
CA LEU A 8 -14.14 -21.38 -20.97
C LEU A 8 -13.46 -22.70 -21.38
N GLY A 9 -13.85 -23.83 -20.81
CA GLY A 9 -13.35 -25.15 -21.18
C GLY A 9 -11.82 -25.28 -20.99
N ASN A 10 -11.12 -25.59 -22.07
CA ASN A 10 -9.68 -25.87 -22.04
C ASN A 10 -8.76 -24.63 -22.08
N VAL A 11 -9.27 -23.43 -21.82
CA VAL A 11 -8.44 -22.23 -21.76
C VAL A 11 -7.59 -22.27 -20.48
N PRO A 12 -6.25 -22.17 -20.57
CA PRO A 12 -5.38 -22.12 -19.39
C PRO A 12 -5.78 -20.99 -18.46
N GLN A 13 -5.84 -21.28 -17.16
CA GLN A 13 -6.15 -20.30 -16.12
C GLN A 13 -4.90 -20.07 -15.26
N LEU A 14 -4.53 -18.81 -15.08
CA LEU A 14 -3.46 -18.42 -14.19
C LEU A 14 -4.01 -17.59 -13.02
N ALA A 15 -3.58 -17.92 -11.81
CA ALA A 15 -3.83 -17.12 -10.63
C ALA A 15 -2.58 -16.30 -10.30
N VAL A 16 -2.69 -14.98 -10.29
CA VAL A 16 -1.65 -14.06 -9.84
C VAL A 16 -2.05 -13.58 -8.44
N PHE A 17 -1.22 -13.88 -7.45
CA PHE A 17 -1.55 -13.59 -6.05
C PHE A 17 -1.04 -12.21 -5.66
N ASP A 18 -1.92 -11.40 -5.13
CA ASP A 18 -1.61 -10.03 -4.66
C ASP A 18 -0.60 -10.01 -3.50
N THR A 19 -0.42 -11.12 -2.82
CA THR A 19 0.56 -11.30 -1.75
C THR A 19 1.93 -11.80 -2.23
N ALA A 20 2.07 -12.22 -3.49
CA ALA A 20 3.27 -12.90 -4.00
C ALA A 20 4.53 -12.03 -3.92
N PHE A 21 4.43 -10.73 -4.18
CA PHE A 21 5.55 -9.79 -4.09
C PHE A 21 6.15 -9.72 -2.68
N HIS A 22 5.34 -9.98 -1.66
CA HIS A 22 5.74 -9.94 -0.25
C HIS A 22 6.22 -11.29 0.30
N SER A 23 6.30 -12.33 -0.54
CA SER A 23 6.65 -13.69 -0.09
C SER A 23 8.07 -13.81 0.51
N GLN A 24 8.97 -12.90 0.14
CA GLN A 24 10.36 -12.88 0.59
C GLN A 24 10.62 -11.93 1.79
N ILE A 25 9.59 -11.36 2.39
CA ILE A 25 9.75 -10.54 3.60
C ILE A 25 10.48 -11.36 4.68
N PRO A 26 11.57 -10.83 5.27
CA PRO A 26 12.33 -11.51 6.32
C PRO A 26 11.43 -11.94 7.50
N ALA A 27 11.73 -13.08 8.12
CA ALA A 27 10.93 -13.61 9.23
C ALA A 27 10.76 -12.59 10.37
N ALA A 28 11.78 -11.77 10.65
CA ALA A 28 11.71 -10.72 11.67
C ALA A 28 10.66 -9.64 11.38
N ALA A 29 10.35 -9.37 10.12
CA ALA A 29 9.31 -8.43 9.72
C ALA A 29 7.94 -9.13 9.48
N ALA A 30 7.97 -10.45 9.18
CA ALA A 30 6.78 -11.23 8.88
C ALA A 30 6.11 -11.82 10.13
N ALA A 31 6.86 -12.21 11.15
CA ALA A 31 6.33 -12.82 12.36
C ALA A 31 5.67 -11.76 13.27
N TYR A 32 4.56 -12.14 13.88
CA TYR A 32 3.97 -11.34 14.95
C TYR A 32 4.58 -11.72 16.32
N PRO A 33 4.73 -10.78 17.26
CA PRO A 33 5.26 -11.07 18.60
C PRO A 33 4.19 -11.71 19.51
N ILE A 34 3.67 -12.85 19.08
CA ILE A 34 2.74 -13.72 19.79
C ILE A 34 3.38 -15.12 19.88
N PRO A 35 2.80 -16.10 20.62
CA PRO A 35 3.41 -17.44 20.73
C PRO A 35 3.82 -18.00 19.36
N TYR A 36 5.07 -18.48 19.28
CA TYR A 36 5.72 -18.87 18.01
C TYR A 36 4.97 -19.96 17.24
N GLU A 37 4.22 -20.80 17.96
CA GLU A 37 3.36 -21.84 17.37
C GLU A 37 2.38 -21.29 16.32
N TRP A 38 1.92 -20.04 16.47
CA TRP A 38 1.03 -19.39 15.51
C TRP A 38 1.76 -19.03 14.21
N PHE A 39 3.03 -18.66 14.30
CA PHE A 39 3.84 -18.45 13.11
C PHE A 39 4.05 -19.75 12.32
N GLU A 40 4.29 -20.88 13.02
CA GLU A 40 4.40 -22.19 12.39
C GLU A 40 3.09 -22.63 11.73
N GLN A 41 1.94 -22.20 12.26
CA GLN A 41 0.62 -22.42 11.66
C GLN A 41 0.26 -21.43 10.55
N GLY A 42 1.19 -20.54 10.15
CA GLY A 42 0.98 -19.58 9.06
C GLY A 42 0.34 -18.26 9.48
N ILE A 43 0.20 -17.95 10.78
CA ILE A 43 -0.22 -16.62 11.24
C ILE A 43 0.96 -15.68 11.15
N ARG A 44 1.09 -15.03 9.99
CA ARG A 44 2.19 -14.13 9.67
C ARG A 44 1.70 -12.95 8.84
N ARG A 45 2.55 -11.93 8.67
CA ARG A 45 2.33 -10.87 7.70
C ARG A 45 2.46 -11.43 6.28
N TYR A 46 1.42 -11.31 5.48
CA TYR A 46 1.40 -11.64 4.06
C TYR A 46 1.61 -10.42 3.19
N GLY A 47 1.03 -9.28 3.57
CA GLY A 47 1.00 -8.08 2.77
C GLY A 47 -0.02 -8.18 1.63
N PHE A 48 -0.39 -7.02 1.07
CA PHE A 48 -1.37 -6.91 -0.02
C PHE A 48 -0.97 -5.77 -0.94
N HIS A 49 -1.70 -5.58 -2.03
CA HIS A 49 -1.36 -4.67 -3.13
C HIS A 49 0.03 -4.99 -3.74
N GLY A 50 0.45 -6.24 -3.66
CA GLY A 50 1.78 -6.67 -4.11
C GLY A 50 1.98 -6.47 -5.60
N ILE A 51 0.95 -6.70 -6.43
CA ILE A 51 0.98 -6.45 -7.87
C ILE A 51 1.28 -4.97 -8.14
N SER A 52 0.56 -4.07 -7.45
CA SER A 52 0.77 -2.63 -7.56
C SER A 52 2.16 -2.20 -7.07
N HIS A 53 2.59 -2.65 -5.89
CA HIS A 53 3.90 -2.30 -5.35
C HIS A 53 5.05 -2.77 -6.24
N GLN A 54 4.98 -3.98 -6.78
CA GLN A 54 5.97 -4.52 -7.70
C GLN A 54 6.04 -3.73 -9.01
N TYR A 55 4.87 -3.45 -9.60
CA TYR A 55 4.78 -2.64 -10.82
C TYR A 55 5.38 -1.25 -10.60
N CYS A 56 4.98 -0.58 -9.52
CA CYS A 56 5.44 0.77 -9.19
C CYS A 56 6.95 0.82 -8.89
N ALA A 57 7.53 -0.21 -8.27
CA ALA A 57 8.96 -0.29 -8.02
C ALA A 57 9.75 -0.37 -9.34
N ARG A 58 9.34 -1.22 -10.27
CA ARG A 58 9.94 -1.34 -11.62
C ARG A 58 9.80 -0.01 -12.38
N ARG A 59 8.60 0.56 -12.39
CA ARG A 59 8.33 1.81 -13.10
C ARG A 59 9.11 2.99 -12.53
N ALA A 60 9.26 3.06 -11.21
CA ALA A 60 10.06 4.07 -10.55
C ALA A 60 11.53 4.02 -10.97
N ALA A 61 12.11 2.83 -11.05
CA ALA A 61 13.49 2.63 -11.52
C ALA A 61 13.69 3.12 -12.96
N GLU A 62 12.72 2.84 -13.84
CA GLU A 62 12.70 3.35 -15.22
C GLU A 62 12.65 4.89 -15.27
N ILE A 63 11.76 5.52 -14.48
CA ILE A 63 11.59 6.99 -14.45
C ILE A 63 12.89 7.69 -14.02
N VAL A 64 13.57 7.16 -12.99
CA VAL A 64 14.84 7.74 -12.52
C VAL A 64 16.05 7.24 -13.29
N ASN A 65 15.87 6.35 -14.26
CA ASN A 65 16.92 5.74 -15.08
C ASN A 65 18.07 5.14 -14.22
N ARG A 66 17.69 4.34 -13.20
CA ARG A 66 18.61 3.61 -12.33
C ARG A 66 18.20 2.16 -12.22
N PRO A 67 19.16 1.21 -12.13
CA PRO A 67 18.84 -0.21 -11.92
C PRO A 67 18.07 -0.41 -10.59
N LEU A 68 16.96 -1.18 -10.65
CA LEU A 68 16.09 -1.43 -9.49
C LEU A 68 16.86 -2.08 -8.32
N GLU A 69 17.85 -2.90 -8.63
CA GLU A 69 18.72 -3.60 -7.69
C GLU A 69 19.63 -2.66 -6.86
N THR A 70 19.68 -1.38 -7.24
CA THR A 70 20.50 -0.37 -6.52
C THR A 70 19.65 0.58 -5.69
N LEU A 71 18.33 0.36 -5.62
CA LEU A 71 17.38 1.32 -5.06
C LEU A 71 16.79 0.85 -3.73
N LYS A 72 16.63 1.81 -2.83
CA LYS A 72 15.80 1.74 -1.64
C LYS A 72 14.55 2.58 -1.86
N LEU A 73 13.41 1.92 -1.97
CA LEU A 73 12.17 2.54 -2.40
C LEU A 73 11.05 2.30 -1.39
N ILE A 74 10.26 3.34 -1.12
CA ILE A 74 8.99 3.21 -0.40
C ILE A 74 7.88 3.44 -1.41
N SER A 75 7.02 2.44 -1.57
CA SER A 75 5.81 2.54 -2.39
C SER A 75 4.60 2.76 -1.51
N ALA A 76 3.87 3.86 -1.74
CA ALA A 76 2.65 4.22 -1.04
C ALA A 76 1.44 4.04 -1.98
N HIS A 77 0.81 2.88 -1.90
CA HIS A 77 -0.46 2.59 -2.57
C HIS A 77 -1.59 3.18 -1.74
N LEU A 78 -2.18 4.27 -2.21
CA LEU A 78 -3.21 5.05 -1.50
C LEU A 78 -4.51 5.06 -2.30
N GLY A 79 -5.32 4.03 -2.09
CA GLY A 79 -6.67 3.89 -2.64
C GLY A 79 -7.74 3.96 -1.54
N ASN A 80 -8.87 3.28 -1.75
CA ASN A 80 -9.83 3.02 -0.67
C ASN A 80 -9.24 2.09 0.39
N GLY A 81 -8.48 1.07 -0.04
CA GLY A 81 -7.47 0.40 0.77
C GLY A 81 -6.13 1.13 0.61
N ALA A 82 -5.28 1.09 1.64
CA ALA A 82 -3.98 1.74 1.59
C ALA A 82 -2.90 0.91 2.27
N SER A 83 -1.72 0.86 1.64
CA SER A 83 -0.54 0.22 2.23
C SER A 83 0.75 0.90 1.80
N LEU A 84 1.80 0.68 2.58
CA LEU A 84 3.18 0.98 2.23
C LEU A 84 3.94 -0.33 2.03
N ALA A 85 4.91 -0.31 1.15
CA ALA A 85 5.91 -1.36 1.03
C ALA A 85 7.31 -0.74 1.00
N ALA A 86 8.22 -1.32 1.78
CA ALA A 86 9.64 -1.07 1.73
C ALA A 86 10.27 -2.06 0.74
N VAL A 87 10.88 -1.53 -0.31
CA VAL A 87 11.49 -2.33 -1.39
C VAL A 87 12.98 -2.05 -1.44
N GLU A 88 13.79 -3.07 -1.28
CA GLU A 88 15.24 -3.02 -1.41
C GLU A 88 15.69 -4.02 -2.47
N ASN A 89 16.51 -3.57 -3.40
CA ASN A 89 17.03 -4.41 -4.50
C ASN A 89 15.91 -5.11 -5.31
N GLY A 90 14.74 -4.46 -5.44
CA GLY A 90 13.59 -5.01 -6.12
C GLY A 90 12.74 -6.02 -5.32
N ILE A 91 13.11 -6.27 -4.06
CA ILE A 91 12.44 -7.22 -3.16
C ILE A 91 11.69 -6.46 -2.07
N SER A 92 10.45 -6.84 -1.80
CA SER A 92 9.71 -6.33 -0.64
C SER A 92 10.31 -6.89 0.65
N ILE A 93 10.81 -6.00 1.51
CA ILE A 93 11.41 -6.38 2.80
C ILE A 93 10.52 -6.06 3.99
N ASP A 94 9.53 -5.20 3.81
CA ASP A 94 8.51 -4.86 4.81
C ASP A 94 7.26 -4.27 4.14
N THR A 95 6.10 -4.38 4.79
CA THR A 95 4.85 -3.78 4.33
C THR A 95 3.90 -3.53 5.51
N THR A 96 2.99 -2.59 5.36
CA THR A 96 2.07 -2.21 6.46
C THR A 96 0.86 -3.10 6.61
N MET A 97 0.31 -3.67 5.54
CA MET A 97 -0.75 -4.67 5.66
C MET A 97 -0.17 -5.98 6.18
N GLY A 98 -0.93 -6.68 7.01
CA GLY A 98 -0.46 -7.82 7.78
C GLY A 98 -1.02 -9.16 7.34
N PHE A 99 -1.51 -9.93 8.32
CA PHE A 99 -2.22 -11.18 8.11
C PHE A 99 -3.49 -10.99 7.28
N THR A 100 -4.14 -9.84 7.46
CA THR A 100 -5.28 -9.38 6.67
C THR A 100 -5.03 -7.97 6.15
N PRO A 101 -5.81 -7.47 5.16
CA PRO A 101 -5.71 -6.10 4.69
C PRO A 101 -6.33 -5.06 5.65
N LEU A 102 -6.56 -5.42 6.91
CA LEU A 102 -7.04 -4.51 7.96
C LEU A 102 -5.90 -3.75 8.64
N GLU A 103 -4.76 -4.42 8.88
CA GLU A 103 -3.60 -3.84 9.57
C GLU A 103 -2.93 -2.73 8.75
N GLY A 104 -2.26 -1.81 9.41
CA GLY A 104 -1.41 -0.79 8.81
C GLY A 104 -2.01 0.60 8.86
N LEU A 105 -2.10 1.25 7.71
CA LEU A 105 -2.57 2.63 7.58
C LEU A 105 -4.06 2.78 7.90
N MET A 106 -4.44 3.97 8.33
CA MET A 106 -5.84 4.39 8.33
C MET A 106 -6.35 4.46 6.89
N MET A 107 -7.51 3.88 6.61
CA MET A 107 -8.08 3.79 5.25
C MET A 107 -9.44 4.48 5.17
N GLY A 108 -10.12 4.36 4.06
CA GLY A 108 -11.46 4.95 3.89
C GLY A 108 -12.47 4.47 4.95
N THR A 109 -12.54 3.15 5.17
CA THR A 109 -13.50 2.53 6.11
C THR A 109 -12.86 1.56 7.11
N ARG A 110 -11.57 1.21 6.94
CA ARG A 110 -10.81 0.32 7.82
C ARG A 110 -10.00 1.13 8.82
N SER A 111 -9.91 0.63 10.05
CA SER A 111 -9.19 1.31 11.12
C SER A 111 -7.68 1.44 10.86
N GLY A 112 -7.08 0.47 10.18
CA GLY A 112 -5.65 0.25 10.26
C GLY A 112 -5.25 -0.31 11.64
N SER A 113 -3.98 -0.18 11.98
CA SER A 113 -3.45 -0.66 13.28
C SER A 113 -4.04 0.12 14.44
N ILE A 114 -4.57 -0.62 15.41
CA ILE A 114 -5.05 -0.13 16.69
C ILE A 114 -4.49 -1.01 17.82
N ASP A 115 -4.66 -0.58 19.08
CA ASP A 115 -4.40 -1.46 20.22
C ASP A 115 -5.40 -2.63 20.21
N PRO A 116 -4.94 -3.90 20.14
CA PRO A 116 -5.82 -5.07 20.15
C PRO A 116 -6.69 -5.19 21.39
N ALA A 117 -6.28 -4.60 22.53
CA ALA A 117 -7.06 -4.58 23.76
C ALA A 117 -8.37 -3.79 23.62
N ILE A 118 -8.47 -2.87 22.66
CA ILE A 118 -9.73 -2.15 22.36
C ILE A 118 -10.81 -3.16 21.94
N GLY A 119 -10.48 -4.13 21.08
CA GLY A 119 -11.41 -5.17 20.68
C GLY A 119 -11.88 -6.02 21.86
N ILE A 120 -10.96 -6.42 22.72
CA ILE A 120 -11.26 -7.18 23.94
C ILE A 120 -12.18 -6.39 24.87
N TYR A 121 -11.89 -5.09 25.07
CA TYR A 121 -12.72 -4.19 25.88
C TYR A 121 -14.15 -4.08 25.33
N LEU A 122 -14.30 -3.83 24.02
CA LEU A 122 -15.61 -3.70 23.40
C LEU A 122 -16.45 -4.98 23.52
N MET A 123 -15.82 -6.14 23.39
CA MET A 123 -16.51 -7.43 23.56
C MET A 123 -16.94 -7.66 25.01
N ARG A 124 -16.09 -7.38 26.00
CA ARG A 124 -16.35 -7.62 27.41
C ARG A 124 -17.31 -6.60 28.02
N GLU A 125 -17.06 -5.30 27.78
CA GLU A 125 -17.72 -4.22 28.50
C GLU A 125 -18.88 -3.58 27.71
N GLN A 126 -18.85 -3.68 26.37
CA GLN A 126 -19.86 -3.09 25.49
C GLN A 126 -20.74 -4.12 24.79
N GLY A 127 -20.54 -5.42 25.06
CA GLY A 127 -21.36 -6.48 24.50
C GLY A 127 -21.21 -6.69 23.00
N PHE A 128 -20.08 -6.28 22.40
CA PHE A 128 -19.86 -6.52 20.97
C PHE A 128 -19.70 -8.02 20.68
N THR A 129 -20.40 -8.50 19.67
CA THR A 129 -20.11 -9.80 19.07
C THR A 129 -18.89 -9.69 18.16
N VAL A 130 -18.30 -10.85 17.81
CA VAL A 130 -17.19 -10.93 16.85
C VAL A 130 -17.59 -10.28 15.53
N ASP A 131 -18.77 -10.56 14.98
CA ASP A 131 -19.29 -9.98 13.73
C ASP A 131 -19.48 -8.46 13.81
N ARG A 132 -19.91 -7.97 14.98
CA ARG A 132 -20.04 -6.51 15.21
C ARG A 132 -18.69 -5.83 15.24
N LEU A 133 -17.71 -6.46 15.89
CA LEU A 133 -16.34 -5.95 15.93
C LEU A 133 -15.70 -5.97 14.56
N ASP A 134 -15.82 -7.06 13.80
CA ASP A 134 -15.33 -7.17 12.42
C ASP A 134 -15.91 -6.06 11.53
N ARG A 135 -17.24 -5.87 11.58
CA ARG A 135 -17.92 -4.80 10.81
C ARG A 135 -17.40 -3.42 11.18
N MET A 136 -17.24 -3.13 12.48
CA MET A 136 -16.74 -1.84 12.96
C MET A 136 -15.33 -1.58 12.41
N LEU A 137 -14.43 -2.53 12.54
CA LEU A 137 -13.04 -2.37 12.14
C LEU A 137 -12.86 -2.24 10.62
N ASN A 138 -13.64 -3.00 9.84
CA ASN A 138 -13.48 -3.08 8.39
C ASN A 138 -14.36 -2.09 7.60
N ARG A 139 -15.51 -1.64 8.14
CA ARG A 139 -16.52 -0.89 7.36
C ARG A 139 -17.02 0.40 8.00
N GLU A 140 -16.74 0.61 9.28
CA GLU A 140 -17.29 1.73 10.03
C GLU A 140 -16.20 2.59 10.69
N SER A 141 -14.93 2.28 10.44
CA SER A 141 -13.74 2.95 10.96
C SER A 141 -13.05 3.83 9.90
N GLY A 142 -11.79 4.15 10.10
CA GLY A 142 -11.00 4.94 9.17
C GLY A 142 -11.53 6.37 9.01
N LEU A 143 -11.39 6.94 7.82
CA LEU A 143 -11.91 8.28 7.50
C LEU A 143 -13.40 8.37 7.80
N LYS A 144 -14.18 7.35 7.40
CA LYS A 144 -15.62 7.29 7.66
C LYS A 144 -15.94 7.33 9.16
N GLY A 145 -15.22 6.58 9.97
CA GLY A 145 -15.46 6.51 11.42
C GLY A 145 -15.20 7.83 12.12
N ILE A 146 -14.16 8.55 11.73
CA ILE A 146 -13.78 9.84 12.33
C ILE A 146 -14.62 10.98 11.76
N PHE A 147 -14.69 11.13 10.44
CA PHE A 147 -15.49 12.17 9.80
C PHE A 147 -16.99 11.95 10.02
N GLY A 148 -17.46 10.71 9.94
CA GLY A 148 -18.86 10.34 10.17
C GLY A 148 -19.75 10.34 8.93
N ALA A 149 -19.44 11.15 7.91
CA ALA A 149 -20.27 11.27 6.70
C ALA A 149 -19.81 10.36 5.56
N SER A 150 -18.50 10.26 5.32
CA SER A 150 -17.94 9.53 4.19
C SER A 150 -16.55 8.97 4.48
N GLY A 151 -16.20 7.85 3.83
CA GLY A 151 -14.82 7.34 3.75
C GLY A 151 -14.05 7.85 2.53
N ASP A 152 -14.66 8.67 1.70
CA ASP A 152 -14.03 9.29 0.54
C ASP A 152 -13.26 10.55 0.94
N LEU A 153 -11.94 10.53 0.68
CA LEU A 153 -11.07 11.66 1.03
C LEU A 153 -11.49 12.98 0.35
N ARG A 154 -12.07 12.91 -0.84
CA ARG A 154 -12.58 14.12 -1.53
C ARG A 154 -13.66 14.81 -0.73
N ALA A 155 -14.56 14.04 -0.12
CA ALA A 155 -15.61 14.57 0.76
C ALA A 155 -15.01 15.14 2.05
N VAL A 156 -13.96 14.52 2.60
CA VAL A 156 -13.24 15.05 3.76
C VAL A 156 -12.59 16.39 3.43
N LEU A 157 -11.86 16.49 2.32
CA LEU A 157 -11.22 17.74 1.89
C LEU A 157 -12.24 18.85 1.65
N ALA A 158 -13.35 18.56 0.96
CA ALA A 158 -14.41 19.56 0.74
C ALA A 158 -15.05 20.05 2.05
N ALA A 159 -15.26 19.15 3.04
CA ALA A 159 -15.80 19.53 4.34
C ALA A 159 -14.80 20.39 5.15
N MET A 160 -13.50 20.18 4.99
CA MET A 160 -12.48 21.04 5.63
C MET A 160 -12.58 22.50 5.17
N GLU A 161 -12.94 22.75 3.90
CA GLU A 161 -13.15 24.12 3.37
C GLU A 161 -14.28 24.84 4.12
N THR A 162 -15.27 24.09 4.59
CA THR A 162 -16.39 24.60 5.41
C THR A 162 -16.11 24.59 6.93
N ARG A 163 -14.85 24.33 7.32
CA ARG A 163 -14.36 24.29 8.70
C ARG A 163 -15.00 23.21 9.57
N ASP A 164 -15.28 22.05 8.99
CA ASP A 164 -15.71 20.86 9.76
C ASP A 164 -14.52 20.31 10.58
N ASP A 165 -14.63 20.36 11.89
CA ASP A 165 -13.54 19.94 12.81
C ASP A 165 -13.28 18.43 12.74
N ARG A 166 -14.32 17.61 12.51
CA ARG A 166 -14.14 16.15 12.36
C ARG A 166 -13.49 15.79 11.04
N ALA A 167 -13.81 16.49 9.96
CA ALA A 167 -13.14 16.34 8.67
C ALA A 167 -11.66 16.69 8.79
N ARG A 168 -11.34 17.80 9.47
CA ARG A 168 -9.96 18.20 9.75
C ARG A 168 -9.22 17.14 10.56
N LEU A 169 -9.80 16.67 11.65
CA LEU A 169 -9.21 15.61 12.47
C LEU A 169 -8.97 14.35 11.65
N ALA A 170 -9.93 13.93 10.85
CA ALA A 170 -9.81 12.74 10.00
C ALA A 170 -8.63 12.86 9.00
N PHE A 171 -8.47 14.02 8.36
CA PHE A 171 -7.36 14.32 7.47
C PHE A 171 -6.01 14.32 8.21
N GLU A 172 -5.91 15.03 9.32
CA GLU A 172 -4.70 15.11 10.14
C GLU A 172 -4.26 13.72 10.65
N MET A 173 -5.19 12.88 11.09
CA MET A 173 -4.93 11.49 11.47
C MET A 173 -4.42 10.66 10.29
N TYR A 174 -5.04 10.80 9.12
CA TYR A 174 -4.62 10.10 7.90
C TYR A 174 -3.19 10.48 7.51
N ILE A 175 -2.87 11.77 7.48
CA ILE A 175 -1.51 12.27 7.20
C ILE A 175 -0.51 11.81 8.26
N HIS A 176 -0.88 11.88 9.55
CA HIS A 176 -0.02 11.41 10.64
C HIS A 176 0.34 9.93 10.48
N ARG A 177 -0.65 9.06 10.21
CA ARG A 177 -0.42 7.62 10.00
C ARG A 177 0.45 7.34 8.77
N LEU A 178 0.28 8.10 7.70
CA LEU A 178 1.14 7.99 6.52
C LEU A 178 2.59 8.37 6.83
N ARG A 179 2.81 9.52 7.48
CA ARG A 179 4.17 9.98 7.84
C ARG A 179 4.89 9.00 8.74
N THR A 180 4.22 8.53 9.78
CA THR A 180 4.82 7.55 10.72
C THR A 180 5.09 6.22 10.05
N GLY A 181 4.20 5.76 9.17
CA GLY A 181 4.41 4.56 8.37
C GLY A 181 5.59 4.69 7.40
N ILE A 182 5.70 5.82 6.69
CA ILE A 182 6.85 6.08 5.80
C ILE A 182 8.15 6.13 6.61
N GLY A 183 8.14 6.76 7.79
CA GLY A 183 9.29 6.77 8.70
C GLY A 183 9.70 5.36 9.13
N ALA A 184 8.75 4.48 9.45
CA ALA A 184 9.01 3.08 9.78
C ALA A 184 9.62 2.32 8.59
N MET A 185 9.07 2.47 7.38
CA MET A 185 9.63 1.86 6.17
C MET A 185 11.04 2.37 5.85
N ALA A 186 11.29 3.66 6.06
CA ALA A 186 12.63 4.24 5.89
C ALA A 186 13.65 3.67 6.89
N ALA A 187 13.20 3.38 8.13
CA ALA A 187 14.04 2.72 9.14
C ALA A 187 14.32 1.25 8.75
N SER A 188 13.33 0.51 8.26
CA SER A 188 13.51 -0.87 7.78
C SER A 188 14.51 -0.93 6.62
N LEU A 189 14.54 0.08 5.75
CA LEU A 189 15.47 0.21 4.61
C LEU A 189 16.85 0.73 5.02
N GLY A 190 17.01 1.35 6.21
CA GLY A 190 18.22 2.08 6.57
C GLY A 190 18.49 3.30 5.67
N GLY A 191 17.43 3.92 5.13
CA GLY A 191 17.45 5.07 4.24
C GLY A 191 16.46 4.91 3.10
N VAL A 192 16.31 5.93 2.24
CA VAL A 192 15.38 5.90 1.10
C VAL A 192 15.94 6.74 -0.05
N ASP A 193 15.86 6.19 -1.26
CA ASP A 193 16.19 6.89 -2.51
C ASP A 193 14.94 7.47 -3.16
N ILE A 194 13.82 6.73 -3.11
CA ILE A 194 12.59 7.06 -3.82
C ILE A 194 11.36 6.85 -2.93
N LEU A 195 10.47 7.83 -2.91
CA LEU A 195 9.11 7.72 -2.39
C LEU A 195 8.13 7.77 -3.57
N VAL A 196 7.34 6.72 -3.73
CA VAL A 196 6.32 6.61 -4.78
C VAL A 196 4.93 6.79 -4.19
N PHE A 197 4.13 7.65 -4.80
CA PHE A 197 2.69 7.76 -4.57
C PHE A 197 1.93 7.13 -5.75
N THR A 198 0.99 6.23 -5.46
CA THR A 198 0.20 5.52 -6.47
C THR A 198 -1.23 5.25 -5.99
N ALA A 199 -2.05 4.71 -6.86
CA ALA A 199 -3.48 4.52 -6.70
C ALA A 199 -4.27 5.84 -6.56
N GLY A 200 -5.60 5.72 -6.43
CA GLY A 200 -6.50 6.84 -6.63
C GLY A 200 -6.22 8.09 -5.83
N VAL A 201 -5.88 7.99 -4.55
CA VAL A 201 -5.50 9.12 -3.69
C VAL A 201 -4.07 9.56 -3.95
N GLY A 202 -3.13 8.59 -4.03
CA GLY A 202 -1.72 8.86 -4.24
C GLY A 202 -1.46 9.61 -5.55
N GLU A 203 -2.16 9.22 -6.63
CA GLU A 203 -2.02 9.81 -7.95
C GLU A 203 -2.72 11.18 -8.07
N ARG A 204 -3.90 11.35 -7.46
CA ARG A 204 -4.79 12.48 -7.76
C ARG A 204 -4.87 13.55 -6.68
N SER A 205 -4.35 13.29 -5.47
CA SER A 205 -4.44 14.26 -4.37
C SER A 205 -3.10 14.95 -4.11
N GLY A 206 -2.89 16.11 -4.76
CA GLY A 206 -1.75 17.00 -4.48
C GLY A 206 -1.69 17.38 -3.01
N ALA A 207 -2.85 17.68 -2.39
CA ALA A 207 -2.94 18.06 -0.98
C ALA A 207 -2.43 16.96 -0.02
N VAL A 208 -2.69 15.68 -0.32
CA VAL A 208 -2.15 14.57 0.50
C VAL A 208 -0.65 14.47 0.33
N ARG A 209 -0.14 14.49 -0.90
CA ARG A 209 1.31 14.39 -1.15
C ARG A 209 2.07 15.54 -0.52
N GLU A 210 1.56 16.76 -0.66
CA GLU A 210 2.10 17.97 -0.02
C GLU A 210 2.12 17.83 1.50
N ALA A 211 0.96 17.56 2.11
CA ALA A 211 0.86 17.39 3.56
C ALA A 211 1.78 16.28 4.07
N VAL A 212 1.92 15.16 3.37
CA VAL A 212 2.84 14.08 3.76
C VAL A 212 4.30 14.55 3.66
N CYS A 213 4.70 15.07 2.51
CA CYS A 213 6.08 15.45 2.21
C CYS A 213 6.59 16.59 3.11
N ALA A 214 5.74 17.54 3.50
CA ALA A 214 6.09 18.63 4.42
C ALA A 214 6.65 18.14 5.77
N GLY A 215 6.29 16.93 6.21
CA GLY A 215 6.82 16.32 7.44
C GLY A 215 8.02 15.39 7.23
N LEU A 216 8.52 15.23 6.01
CA LEU A 216 9.57 14.27 5.67
C LEU A 216 10.91 14.92 5.27
N GLY A 217 11.07 16.22 5.51
CA GLY A 217 12.30 16.96 5.21
C GLY A 217 13.55 16.35 5.87
N PHE A 218 13.41 15.75 7.06
CA PHE A 218 14.50 15.06 7.75
C PHE A 218 15.04 13.84 6.98
N LEU A 219 14.24 13.23 6.12
CA LEU A 219 14.68 12.17 5.20
C LEU A 219 15.36 12.72 3.95
N GLY A 220 15.26 14.03 3.71
CA GLY A 220 15.77 14.70 2.52
C GLY A 220 14.73 14.80 1.40
N VAL A 221 13.45 14.69 1.73
CA VAL A 221 12.34 14.92 0.80
C VAL A 221 12.12 16.43 0.64
N SER A 222 12.07 16.90 -0.60
CA SER A 222 11.66 18.26 -0.96
C SER A 222 10.78 18.20 -2.20
N LEU A 223 9.52 18.63 -2.05
CA LEU A 223 8.50 18.58 -3.08
C LEU A 223 8.53 19.87 -3.92
N ASP A 224 8.34 19.76 -5.22
CA ASP A 224 8.11 20.85 -6.14
C ASP A 224 6.60 21.12 -6.19
N GLU A 225 6.17 22.25 -5.65
CA GLU A 225 4.75 22.58 -5.47
C GLU A 225 4.00 22.66 -6.82
N GLU A 226 4.60 23.29 -7.83
CA GLU A 226 3.98 23.44 -9.15
C GLU A 226 3.79 22.08 -9.83
N LYS A 227 4.81 21.22 -9.78
CA LYS A 227 4.71 19.86 -10.31
C LYS A 227 3.70 19.03 -9.54
N ASN A 228 3.67 19.17 -8.21
CA ASN A 228 2.72 18.44 -7.38
C ASN A 228 1.27 18.83 -7.68
N GLU A 229 1.00 20.13 -7.86
CA GLU A 229 -0.34 20.64 -8.18
C GLU A 229 -0.80 20.14 -9.56
N ALA A 230 0.09 20.15 -10.55
CA ALA A 230 -0.19 19.61 -11.88
C ALA A 230 -0.53 18.11 -11.87
N SER A 231 -0.22 17.39 -10.79
CA SER A 231 -0.48 15.95 -10.61
C SER A 231 -0.11 15.11 -11.85
N PRO A 232 1.13 15.22 -12.36
CA PRO A 232 1.53 14.51 -13.57
C PRO A 232 1.60 13.01 -13.32
N VAL A 233 1.31 12.23 -14.34
CA VAL A 233 1.36 10.77 -14.28
C VAL A 233 2.75 10.28 -14.70
N ASN A 234 3.30 9.28 -13.99
CA ASN A 234 4.62 8.70 -14.23
C ASN A 234 5.74 9.75 -14.27
N ALA A 235 5.77 10.62 -13.28
CA ALA A 235 6.68 11.74 -13.22
C ALA A 235 7.31 11.93 -11.84
N ASP A 236 8.45 12.59 -11.84
CA ASP A 236 9.17 13.04 -10.68
C ASP A 236 8.73 14.45 -10.30
N ILE A 237 8.14 14.58 -9.13
CA ILE A 237 7.62 15.82 -8.56
C ILE A 237 8.50 16.38 -7.43
N ALA A 238 9.70 15.85 -7.26
CA ALA A 238 10.66 16.42 -6.32
C ALA A 238 11.38 17.62 -6.90
N THR A 239 11.86 18.53 -6.04
CA THR A 239 12.78 19.58 -6.45
C THR A 239 14.12 19.00 -6.93
N ALA A 240 14.90 19.78 -7.66
CA ALA A 240 16.24 19.35 -8.09
C ALA A 240 17.19 19.09 -6.91
N GLN A 241 16.99 19.76 -5.78
CA GLN A 241 17.80 19.65 -4.57
C GLN A 241 17.34 18.50 -3.66
N SER A 242 16.20 17.89 -3.92
CA SER A 242 15.69 16.77 -3.11
C SER A 242 16.63 15.58 -3.20
N ARG A 243 17.08 15.09 -2.04
CA ARG A 243 17.90 13.88 -1.96
C ARG A 243 17.08 12.63 -2.24
N VAL A 244 15.83 12.61 -1.80
CA VAL A 244 14.85 11.55 -2.06
C VAL A 244 13.97 11.98 -3.23
N ARG A 245 13.92 11.18 -4.29
CA ARG A 245 13.01 11.46 -5.41
C ARG A 245 11.56 11.15 -5.00
N VAL A 246 10.63 11.98 -5.40
CA VAL A 246 9.20 11.81 -5.12
C VAL A 246 8.49 11.58 -6.44
N LEU A 247 7.93 10.40 -6.62
CA LEU A 247 7.31 10.03 -7.88
C LEU A 247 5.80 9.85 -7.73
N VAL A 248 5.07 10.26 -8.75
CA VAL A 248 3.68 9.84 -8.96
C VAL A 248 3.68 8.78 -10.05
N VAL A 249 3.27 7.57 -9.72
CA VAL A 249 3.23 6.44 -10.65
C VAL A 249 1.80 5.95 -10.79
N HIS A 250 1.31 5.90 -12.03
CA HIS A 250 0.01 5.30 -12.33
C HIS A 250 0.13 3.78 -12.27
N THR A 251 -0.53 3.16 -11.29
CA THR A 251 -0.54 1.71 -11.18
C THR A 251 -1.34 1.09 -12.34
N GLN A 252 -0.81 0.01 -12.90
CA GLN A 252 -1.43 -0.75 -13.99
C GLN A 252 -1.47 -2.24 -13.61
N GLU A 253 -2.30 -2.56 -12.61
CA GLU A 253 -2.38 -3.93 -12.06
C GLU A 253 -2.86 -4.93 -13.11
N ASP A 254 -3.86 -4.58 -13.91
CA ASP A 254 -4.36 -5.43 -15.01
C ASP A 254 -3.27 -5.73 -16.05
N TRP A 255 -2.47 -4.70 -16.39
CA TRP A 255 -1.34 -4.85 -17.28
C TRP A 255 -0.25 -5.74 -16.68
N ALA A 256 0.06 -5.56 -15.41
CA ALA A 256 1.04 -6.39 -14.71
C ALA A 256 0.62 -7.86 -14.69
N ILE A 257 -0.67 -8.14 -14.39
CA ILE A 257 -1.24 -9.50 -14.47
C ILE A 257 -1.13 -10.06 -15.88
N ALA A 258 -1.47 -9.28 -16.90
CA ALA A 258 -1.36 -9.71 -18.31
C ALA A 258 0.09 -10.06 -18.70
N CYS A 259 1.07 -9.28 -18.23
CA CYS A 259 2.48 -9.56 -18.44
C CYS A 259 2.92 -10.87 -17.78
N GLU A 260 2.51 -11.13 -16.52
CA GLU A 260 2.82 -12.39 -15.85
C GLU A 260 2.22 -13.60 -16.58
N CYS A 261 0.97 -13.49 -17.04
CA CYS A 261 0.32 -14.53 -17.84
C CYS A 261 1.05 -14.79 -19.16
N TRP A 262 1.50 -13.71 -19.83
CA TRP A 262 2.27 -13.80 -21.07
C TRP A 262 3.62 -14.49 -20.86
N HIS A 263 4.38 -14.11 -19.86
CA HIS A 263 5.67 -14.73 -19.52
C HIS A 263 5.52 -16.21 -19.20
N TYR A 264 4.52 -16.59 -18.42
CA TYR A 264 4.23 -17.98 -18.12
C TYR A 264 3.95 -18.78 -19.42
N THR A 265 3.11 -18.25 -20.30
CA THR A 265 2.73 -18.92 -21.54
C THR A 265 3.91 -19.15 -22.47
N ILE A 266 4.83 -18.17 -22.59
CA ILE A 266 6.05 -18.31 -23.40
C ILE A 266 6.98 -19.36 -22.77
N SER A 267 7.19 -19.30 -21.46
CA SER A 267 8.05 -20.25 -20.75
C SER A 267 7.58 -21.70 -20.92
N GLN A 268 6.27 -21.94 -20.85
CA GLN A 268 5.70 -23.27 -21.10
C GLN A 268 5.90 -23.75 -22.55
N LYS A 269 5.75 -22.87 -23.54
CA LYS A 269 6.00 -23.22 -24.95
C LYS A 269 7.46 -23.59 -25.17
N GLN A 270 8.40 -22.84 -24.57
CA GLN A 270 9.84 -23.15 -24.70
C GLN A 270 10.22 -24.46 -23.98
N TYR A 271 9.57 -24.75 -22.85
CA TYR A 271 9.79 -26.01 -22.13
C TYR A 271 9.31 -27.21 -22.95
N ASN A 272 8.10 -27.15 -23.52
CA ASN A 272 7.53 -28.24 -24.32
C ASN A 272 8.32 -28.47 -25.62
N SER A 273 8.81 -27.42 -26.31
CA SER A 273 9.61 -27.50 -27.50
C SER A 273 11.03 -28.06 -27.30
N ARG A 274 11.47 -28.27 -26.06
CA ARG A 274 12.77 -28.91 -25.74
C ARG A 274 12.61 -30.39 -25.38
N GLN A 275 11.38 -30.88 -25.27
CA GLN A 275 11.09 -32.29 -25.02
C GLN A 275 10.70 -33.08 -26.28
N ASP A 276 10.37 -32.37 -27.35
CA ASP A 276 10.21 -32.90 -28.71
C ASP A 276 11.56 -32.88 -29.45
#